data_dbc1c92975d6cfbd967515b93b1c4255
#
_entry.id   dbc1c92975d6cfbd967515b93b1c4255
#
_cell.length_a   1.000
_cell.length_b   1.000
_cell.length_c   1.000
_cell.angle_alpha   90.00
_cell.angle_beta   90.00
_cell.angle_gamma   90.00
#
_symmetry.space_group_name_H-M   'P 1'
#
loop_
_entity.id
_entity.type
_entity.pdbx_description
1 polymer ?
#
loop_
_entity_poly.entity_id
_entity_poly.type
_entity_poly.pdbx_seq_one_letter_code
_entity_poly.pdbx_strand_id
1 'polypeptide(L)'
;MDLLLSPPILFFMLGVGAALVKSDLDVPKPVARLLSMYLLIAIGSYGGYKLAQEEMSGQALAVMGVSVLASFMMPFATFLVLRIRLAAPDAAAIAASFGSISAVTFITAAAFLEAEDIPYSGFMVASMALMESPAIIAGVLLARLASERKSR
;
A
#
# COMPACT_ATOMS: atom_id res chain seq x y z
N MET A 1 -16.68 -20.64 4.12
CA MET A 1 -17.75 -19.67 3.76
C MET A 1 -17.55 -18.30 4.42
N ASP A 2 -16.78 -18.25 5.49
CA ASP A 2 -16.63 -17.03 6.31
C ASP A 2 -15.80 -15.92 5.66
N LEU A 3 -14.95 -16.25 4.69
CA LEU A 3 -14.14 -15.26 3.97
C LEU A 3 -15.00 -14.27 3.16
N LEU A 4 -16.07 -14.75 2.52
CA LEU A 4 -16.99 -13.91 1.75
C LEU A 4 -17.83 -12.97 2.63
N LEU A 5 -17.96 -13.28 3.91
CA LEU A 5 -18.65 -12.47 4.91
C LEU A 5 -17.70 -11.58 5.70
N SER A 6 -16.41 -11.53 5.33
CA SER A 6 -15.45 -10.64 5.98
C SER A 6 -15.80 -9.16 5.71
N PRO A 7 -15.64 -8.27 6.69
CA PRO A 7 -15.98 -6.86 6.56
C PRO A 7 -15.39 -6.18 5.31
N PRO A 8 -14.13 -6.41 4.91
CA PRO A 8 -13.57 -5.80 3.71
C PRO A 8 -14.33 -6.19 2.43
N ILE A 9 -14.72 -7.47 2.30
CA ILE A 9 -15.45 -7.94 1.13
C ILE A 9 -16.87 -7.38 1.13
N LEU A 10 -17.55 -7.35 2.28
CA LEU A 10 -18.88 -6.76 2.39
C LEU A 10 -18.90 -5.28 2.03
N PHE A 11 -17.92 -4.49 2.49
CA PHE A 11 -17.78 -3.08 2.10
C PHE A 11 -17.45 -2.90 0.62
N PHE A 12 -16.64 -3.77 0.03
CA PHE A 12 -16.39 -3.77 -1.40
C PHE A 12 -17.70 -4.02 -2.19
N MET A 13 -18.46 -5.05 -1.82
CA MET A 13 -19.75 -5.36 -2.46
C MET A 13 -20.76 -4.21 -2.29
N LEU A 14 -20.79 -3.58 -1.12
CA LEU A 14 -21.59 -2.39 -0.88
C LEU A 14 -21.21 -1.25 -1.83
N GLY A 15 -19.90 -1.00 -2.00
CA GLY A 15 -19.38 0.01 -2.94
C GLY A 15 -19.79 -0.28 -4.39
N VAL A 16 -19.69 -1.54 -4.82
CA VAL A 16 -20.15 -1.97 -6.14
C VAL A 16 -21.65 -1.73 -6.29
N GLY A 17 -22.46 -2.11 -5.28
CA GLY A 17 -23.89 -1.87 -5.27
C GLY A 17 -24.24 -0.38 -5.36
N ALA A 18 -23.57 0.46 -4.59
CA ALA A 18 -23.74 1.90 -4.63
C ALA A 18 -23.43 2.50 -6.01
N ALA A 19 -22.34 2.03 -6.65
CA ALA A 19 -21.99 2.44 -8.01
C ALA A 19 -23.02 2.03 -9.05
N LEU A 20 -23.58 0.81 -8.96
CA LEU A 20 -24.61 0.31 -9.87
C LEU A 20 -25.92 1.11 -9.77
N VAL A 21 -26.31 1.51 -8.57
CA VAL A 21 -27.50 2.35 -8.36
C VAL A 21 -27.23 3.85 -8.57
N LYS A 22 -26.01 4.20 -9.02
CA LYS A 22 -25.58 5.59 -9.24
C LYS A 22 -25.78 6.47 -7.99
N SER A 23 -25.51 5.89 -6.82
CA SER A 23 -25.57 6.62 -5.56
C SER A 23 -24.50 7.70 -5.51
N ASP A 24 -24.86 8.87 -5.02
CA ASP A 24 -23.94 10.02 -4.82
C ASP A 24 -23.20 9.86 -3.47
N LEU A 25 -22.48 8.73 -3.32
CA LEU A 25 -21.63 8.44 -2.19
C LEU A 25 -20.23 9.02 -2.42
N ASP A 26 -20.13 10.34 -2.43
CA ASP A 26 -18.84 11.02 -2.48
C ASP A 26 -18.29 11.25 -1.07
N VAL A 27 -17.07 10.79 -0.81
CA VAL A 27 -16.40 11.00 0.48
C VAL A 27 -15.75 12.38 0.46
N PRO A 28 -16.16 13.33 1.32
CA PRO A 28 -15.55 14.65 1.36
C PRO A 28 -14.03 14.57 1.56
N LYS A 29 -13.27 15.37 0.81
CA LYS A 29 -11.79 15.38 0.85
C LYS A 29 -11.19 15.48 2.27
N PRO A 30 -11.74 16.29 3.20
CA PRO A 30 -11.24 16.33 4.58
C PRO A 30 -11.40 15.00 5.30
N VAL A 31 -12.53 14.30 5.10
CA VAL A 31 -12.78 12.98 5.70
C VAL A 31 -11.82 11.93 5.15
N ALA A 32 -11.64 11.90 3.82
CA ALA A 32 -10.68 11.00 3.18
C ALA A 32 -9.26 11.22 3.71
N ARG A 33 -8.84 12.48 3.92
CA ARG A 33 -7.53 12.82 4.49
C ARG A 33 -7.41 12.34 5.94
N LEU A 34 -8.43 12.56 6.77
CA LEU A 34 -8.46 12.10 8.16
C LEU A 34 -8.34 10.58 8.24
N LEU A 35 -9.11 9.85 7.43
CA LEU A 35 -9.05 8.38 7.36
C LEU A 35 -7.67 7.88 6.91
N SER A 36 -7.05 8.52 5.93
CA SER A 36 -5.70 8.18 5.48
C SER A 36 -4.66 8.36 6.59
N MET A 37 -4.73 9.48 7.34
CA MET A 37 -3.85 9.72 8.48
C MET A 37 -4.07 8.71 9.60
N TYR A 38 -5.33 8.39 9.90
CA TYR A 38 -5.68 7.36 10.88
C TYR A 38 -5.11 5.98 10.49
N LEU A 39 -5.29 5.57 9.23
CA LEU A 39 -4.74 4.30 8.72
C LEU A 39 -3.22 4.25 8.83
N LEU A 40 -2.53 5.33 8.47
CA LEU A 40 -1.08 5.40 8.56
C LEU A 40 -0.59 5.19 10.00
N ILE A 41 -1.22 5.87 10.96
CA ILE A 41 -0.90 5.73 12.38
C ILE A 41 -1.23 4.33 12.88
N ALA A 42 -2.41 3.80 12.54
CA ALA A 42 -2.87 2.49 12.99
C ALA A 42 -1.95 1.37 12.47
N ILE A 43 -1.63 1.38 11.16
CA ILE A 43 -0.77 0.38 10.53
C ILE A 43 0.66 0.50 11.07
N GLY A 44 1.19 1.72 11.19
CA GLY A 44 2.53 1.96 11.73
C GLY A 44 2.66 1.51 13.19
N SER A 45 1.67 1.82 14.03
CA SER A 45 1.64 1.40 15.43
C SER A 45 1.52 -0.13 15.56
N TYR A 46 0.64 -0.75 14.77
CA TYR A 46 0.47 -2.20 14.78
C TYR A 46 1.72 -2.93 14.27
N GLY A 47 2.33 -2.44 13.19
CA GLY A 47 3.59 -2.96 12.67
C GLY A 47 4.74 -2.85 13.68
N GLY A 48 4.86 -1.69 14.35
CA GLY A 48 5.86 -1.49 15.41
C GLY A 48 5.63 -2.39 16.61
N TYR A 49 4.36 -2.56 17.04
CA TYR A 49 4.00 -3.46 18.14
C TYR A 49 4.36 -4.92 17.83
N LYS A 50 4.00 -5.41 16.64
CA LYS A 50 4.33 -6.78 16.19
C LYS A 50 5.85 -6.99 16.11
N LEU A 51 6.57 -6.02 15.59
CA LEU A 51 8.03 -6.08 15.49
C LEU A 51 8.70 -6.13 16.88
N ALA A 52 8.17 -5.41 17.86
CA ALA A 52 8.70 -5.40 19.22
C ALA A 52 8.49 -6.72 19.97
N GLN A 53 7.59 -7.57 19.50
CA GLN A 53 7.32 -8.89 20.08
C GLN A 53 8.16 -10.02 19.48
N GLU A 54 8.85 -9.75 18.37
CA GLU A 54 9.69 -10.75 17.71
C GLU A 54 11.17 -10.50 17.95
N GLU A 55 11.94 -11.58 18.01
CA GLU A 55 13.40 -11.49 18.02
C GLU A 55 13.88 -11.04 16.63
N MET A 56 14.68 -9.99 16.60
CA MET A 56 15.27 -9.45 15.36
C MET A 56 16.31 -10.43 14.80
N SER A 57 15.85 -11.39 14.03
CA SER A 57 16.73 -12.33 13.35
C SER A 57 17.37 -11.70 12.09
N GLY A 58 18.51 -12.26 11.66
CA GLY A 58 19.13 -11.85 10.40
C GLY A 58 18.19 -12.02 9.19
N GLN A 59 17.29 -13.01 9.24
CA GLN A 59 16.28 -13.23 8.23
C GLN A 59 15.23 -12.09 8.22
N ALA A 60 14.75 -11.67 9.38
CA ALA A 60 13.80 -10.55 9.50
C ALA A 60 14.39 -9.27 8.89
N LEU A 61 15.64 -8.93 9.26
CA LEU A 61 16.35 -7.78 8.72
C LEU A 61 16.53 -7.86 7.20
N ALA A 62 16.89 -9.03 6.67
CA ALA A 62 17.05 -9.23 5.24
C ALA A 62 15.74 -9.04 4.48
N VAL A 63 14.64 -9.62 4.97
CA VAL A 63 13.31 -9.48 4.34
C VAL A 63 12.84 -8.03 4.39
N MET A 64 12.96 -7.36 5.52
CA MET A 64 12.60 -5.94 5.65
C MET A 64 13.44 -5.07 4.72
N GLY A 65 14.76 -5.30 4.65
CA GLY A 65 15.66 -4.57 3.76
C GLY A 65 15.32 -4.78 2.28
N VAL A 66 15.08 -6.01 1.86
CA VAL A 66 14.65 -6.33 0.49
C VAL A 66 13.29 -5.69 0.18
N SER A 67 12.35 -5.70 1.11
CA SER A 67 11.03 -5.09 0.94
C SER A 67 11.13 -3.58 0.71
N VAL A 68 11.92 -2.88 1.53
CA VAL A 68 12.18 -1.44 1.39
C VAL A 68 12.88 -1.13 0.05
N LEU A 69 13.87 -1.93 -0.32
CA LEU A 69 14.57 -1.77 -1.59
C LEU A 69 13.63 -1.99 -2.79
N ALA A 70 12.83 -3.04 -2.73
CA ALA A 70 11.83 -3.34 -3.77
C ALA A 70 10.79 -2.22 -3.90
N SER A 71 10.29 -1.71 -2.76
CA SER A 71 9.38 -0.58 -2.70
C SER A 71 9.95 0.67 -3.37
N PHE A 72 11.23 0.94 -3.17
CA PHE A 72 11.89 2.08 -3.81
C PHE A 72 12.18 1.84 -5.31
N MET A 73 12.55 0.62 -5.71
CA MET A 73 12.93 0.30 -7.09
C MET A 73 11.72 0.12 -8.02
N MET A 74 10.64 -0.49 -7.53
CA MET A 74 9.46 -0.82 -8.34
C MET A 74 8.84 0.40 -9.05
N PRO A 75 8.71 1.59 -8.42
CA PRO A 75 8.22 2.78 -9.11
C PRO A 75 9.04 3.16 -10.34
N PHE A 76 10.37 2.97 -10.34
CA PHE A 76 11.20 3.29 -11.51
C PHE A 76 10.89 2.35 -12.68
N ALA A 77 10.80 1.04 -12.43
CA ALA A 77 10.46 0.06 -13.45
C ALA A 77 9.05 0.32 -14.01
N THR A 78 8.07 0.52 -13.13
CA THR A 78 6.69 0.80 -13.52
C THR A 78 6.57 2.13 -14.28
N PHE A 79 7.29 3.16 -13.86
CA PHE A 79 7.31 4.46 -14.54
C PHE A 79 7.80 4.33 -15.99
N LEU A 80 8.87 3.58 -16.23
CA LEU A 80 9.39 3.37 -17.59
C LEU A 80 8.35 2.73 -18.52
N VAL A 81 7.60 1.75 -18.01
CA VAL A 81 6.53 1.09 -18.79
C VAL A 81 5.37 2.05 -19.02
N LEU A 82 4.91 2.75 -17.99
CA LEU A 82 3.77 3.66 -18.09
C LEU A 82 4.04 4.88 -18.96
N ARG A 83 5.29 5.36 -19.01
CA ARG A 83 5.70 6.49 -19.86
C ARG A 83 5.51 6.26 -21.34
N ILE A 84 5.34 5.01 -21.77
CA ILE A 84 5.06 4.68 -23.18
C ILE A 84 3.68 5.22 -23.60
N ARG A 85 2.74 5.30 -22.67
CA ARG A 85 1.32 5.65 -22.95
C ARG A 85 0.81 6.86 -22.17
N LEU A 86 1.42 7.22 -21.05
CA LEU A 86 0.95 8.25 -20.13
C LEU A 86 1.88 9.46 -20.08
N ALA A 87 1.30 10.61 -19.73
CA ALA A 87 2.06 11.80 -19.40
C ALA A 87 2.93 11.55 -18.14
N ALA A 88 4.05 12.28 -18.04
CA ALA A 88 5.02 12.03 -16.96
C ALA A 88 4.45 12.16 -15.54
N PRO A 89 3.63 13.18 -15.21
CA PRO A 89 3.03 13.29 -13.87
C PRO A 89 2.11 12.12 -13.54
N ASP A 90 1.26 11.70 -14.49
CA ASP A 90 0.32 10.60 -14.30
C ASP A 90 1.06 9.27 -14.16
N ALA A 91 2.06 9.04 -15.02
CA ALA A 91 2.92 7.86 -14.93
C ALA A 91 3.65 7.78 -13.58
N ALA A 92 4.15 8.90 -13.05
CA ALA A 92 4.83 8.93 -11.77
C ALA A 92 3.88 8.68 -10.59
N ALA A 93 2.67 9.26 -10.63
CA ALA A 93 1.65 9.04 -9.60
C ALA A 93 1.21 7.56 -9.52
N ILE A 94 0.93 6.96 -10.69
CA ILE A 94 0.56 5.54 -10.76
C ILE A 94 1.76 4.67 -10.36
N ALA A 95 2.97 4.97 -10.82
CA ALA A 95 4.16 4.21 -10.48
C ALA A 95 4.43 4.17 -8.97
N ALA A 96 4.21 5.29 -8.25
CA ALA A 96 4.32 5.34 -6.80
C ALA A 96 3.40 4.32 -6.11
N SER A 97 2.17 4.15 -6.61
CA SER A 97 1.21 3.19 -6.07
C SER A 97 1.67 1.73 -6.20
N PHE A 98 2.50 1.41 -7.19
CA PHE A 98 3.06 0.06 -7.39
C PHE A 98 4.26 -0.24 -6.49
N GLY A 99 4.84 0.76 -5.85
CA GLY A 99 5.92 0.57 -4.88
C GLY A 99 5.41 0.19 -3.48
N SER A 100 4.13 0.42 -3.20
CA SER A 100 3.51 0.12 -1.91
C SER A 100 2.65 -1.14 -1.98
N ILE A 101 2.39 -1.75 -0.82
CA ILE A 101 1.46 -2.87 -0.67
C ILE A 101 0.09 -2.34 -0.26
N SER A 102 -0.98 -2.89 -0.82
CA SER A 102 -2.34 -2.58 -0.35
C SER A 102 -2.54 -3.11 1.07
N ALA A 103 -2.74 -2.20 2.02
CA ALA A 103 -3.00 -2.55 3.41
C ALA A 103 -4.25 -3.45 3.55
N VAL A 104 -5.30 -3.19 2.79
CA VAL A 104 -6.53 -3.99 2.81
C VAL A 104 -6.26 -5.42 2.35
N THR A 105 -5.53 -5.60 1.26
CA THR A 105 -5.16 -6.92 0.74
C THR A 105 -4.29 -7.68 1.73
N PHE A 106 -3.31 -7.00 2.34
CA PHE A 106 -2.43 -7.60 3.33
C PHE A 106 -3.22 -8.06 4.58
N ILE A 107 -4.05 -7.19 5.15
CA ILE A 107 -4.86 -7.51 6.34
C ILE A 107 -5.83 -8.67 6.03
N THR A 108 -6.44 -8.69 4.85
CA THR A 108 -7.32 -9.78 4.44
C THR A 108 -6.56 -11.10 4.33
N ALA A 109 -5.36 -11.08 3.75
CA ALA A 109 -4.49 -12.26 3.67
C ALA A 109 -4.04 -12.73 5.07
N ALA A 110 -3.66 -11.82 5.95
CA ALA A 110 -3.30 -12.13 7.32
C ALA A 110 -4.47 -12.76 8.09
N ALA A 111 -5.67 -12.17 7.98
CA ALA A 111 -6.87 -12.73 8.61
C ALA A 111 -7.24 -14.12 8.06
N PHE A 112 -7.00 -14.37 6.78
CA PHE A 112 -7.15 -15.71 6.19
C PHE A 112 -6.16 -16.72 6.79
N LEU A 113 -4.88 -16.34 6.90
CA LEU A 113 -3.86 -17.21 7.50
C LEU A 113 -4.17 -17.52 8.97
N GLU A 114 -4.63 -16.53 9.73
CA GLU A 114 -5.07 -16.70 11.11
C GLU A 114 -6.29 -17.65 11.23
N ALA A 115 -7.25 -17.55 10.30
CA ALA A 115 -8.43 -18.42 10.29
C ALA A 115 -8.11 -19.89 9.94
N GLU A 116 -7.02 -20.12 9.20
CA GLU A 116 -6.52 -21.46 8.83
C GLU A 116 -5.42 -21.96 9.79
N ASP A 117 -5.18 -21.27 10.91
CA ASP A 117 -4.12 -21.59 11.87
C ASP A 117 -2.70 -21.67 11.24
N ILE A 118 -2.47 -20.92 10.17
CA ILE A 118 -1.17 -20.83 9.49
C ILE A 118 -0.37 -19.67 10.10
N PRO A 119 0.74 -19.94 10.81
CA PRO A 119 1.54 -18.90 11.43
C PRO A 119 2.27 -18.06 10.37
N TYR A 120 2.31 -16.75 10.57
CA TYR A 120 3.15 -15.82 9.82
C TYR A 120 3.91 -14.89 10.75
N SER A 121 5.06 -14.42 10.30
CA SER A 121 5.93 -13.58 11.14
C SER A 121 5.41 -12.14 11.24
N GLY A 122 5.41 -11.56 12.44
CA GLY A 122 4.95 -10.22 12.72
C GLY A 122 5.79 -9.13 12.03
N PHE A 123 7.07 -9.39 11.71
CA PHE A 123 7.89 -8.47 10.93
C PHE A 123 7.36 -8.22 9.50
N MET A 124 6.48 -9.08 8.99
CA MET A 124 5.80 -8.85 7.70
C MET A 124 4.89 -7.63 7.77
N VAL A 125 4.20 -7.43 8.90
CA VAL A 125 3.37 -6.23 9.14
C VAL A 125 4.23 -4.97 9.17
N ALA A 126 5.38 -5.03 9.85
CA ALA A 126 6.33 -3.92 9.88
C ALA A 126 6.92 -3.63 8.49
N SER A 127 7.25 -4.69 7.71
CA SER A 127 7.71 -4.55 6.32
C SER A 127 6.70 -3.82 5.45
N MET A 128 5.41 -4.17 5.56
CA MET A 128 4.33 -3.47 4.85
C MET A 128 4.31 -1.96 5.17
N ALA A 129 4.37 -1.61 6.46
CA ALA A 129 4.38 -0.21 6.90
C ALA A 129 5.61 0.56 6.39
N LEU A 130 6.79 -0.09 6.41
CA LEU A 130 8.05 0.50 5.94
C LEU A 130 8.11 0.70 4.41
N MET A 131 7.37 -0.07 3.63
CA MET A 131 7.36 0.04 2.17
C MET A 131 6.64 1.29 1.66
N GLU A 132 5.77 1.90 2.46
CA GLU A 132 4.95 3.03 2.01
C GLU A 132 5.78 4.29 1.74
N SER A 133 6.67 4.66 2.64
CA SER A 133 7.48 5.87 2.52
C SER A 133 8.46 5.87 1.34
N PRO A 134 9.25 4.80 1.08
CA PRO A 134 10.16 4.75 -0.06
C PRO A 134 9.45 4.82 -1.41
N ALA A 135 8.27 4.20 -1.53
CA ALA A 135 7.44 4.26 -2.74
C ALA A 135 7.01 5.69 -3.07
N ILE A 136 6.55 6.44 -2.05
CA ILE A 136 6.13 7.84 -2.21
C ILE A 136 7.34 8.71 -2.59
N ILE A 137 8.47 8.54 -1.93
CA ILE A 137 9.70 9.29 -2.23
C ILE A 137 10.13 9.05 -3.67
N ALA A 138 10.16 7.80 -4.12
CA ALA A 138 10.50 7.44 -5.50
C ALA A 138 9.53 8.07 -6.51
N GLY A 139 8.23 8.04 -6.24
CA GLY A 139 7.22 8.66 -7.09
C GLY A 139 7.37 10.18 -7.20
N VAL A 140 7.59 10.87 -6.08
CA VAL A 140 7.82 12.32 -6.07
C VAL A 140 9.09 12.68 -6.82
N LEU A 141 10.17 11.90 -6.65
CA LEU A 141 11.43 12.09 -7.38
C LEU A 141 11.23 11.95 -8.88
N LEU A 142 10.54 10.90 -9.31
CA LEU A 142 10.22 10.66 -10.73
C LEU A 142 9.37 11.80 -11.32
N ALA A 143 8.37 12.29 -10.60
CA ALA A 143 7.53 13.40 -11.04
C ALA A 143 8.36 14.69 -11.23
N ARG A 144 9.27 15.00 -10.31
CA ARG A 144 10.16 16.17 -10.40
C ARG A 144 11.11 16.07 -11.59
N LEU A 145 11.84 14.96 -11.72
CA LEU A 145 12.78 14.73 -12.82
C LEU A 145 12.12 14.77 -14.19
N ALA A 146 10.88 14.28 -14.26
CA ALA A 146 10.12 14.29 -15.50
C ALA A 146 9.57 15.69 -15.86
N SER A 147 9.28 16.53 -14.87
CA SER A 147 8.82 17.91 -15.08
C SER A 147 9.94 18.84 -15.56
N GLU A 148 11.15 18.69 -15.03
CA GLU A 148 12.33 19.48 -15.44
C GLU A 148 12.72 19.23 -16.90
N ARG A 149 12.54 18.00 -17.40
CA ARG A 149 12.79 17.67 -18.81
C ARG A 149 11.81 18.35 -19.80
N LYS A 150 10.64 18.76 -19.35
CA LYS A 150 9.65 19.45 -20.21
C LYS A 150 9.89 20.95 -20.28
N SER A 151 10.68 21.50 -19.36
CA SER A 151 11.00 22.93 -19.27
C SER A 151 12.28 23.33 -20.04
N ARG A 152 13.01 22.34 -20.57
CA ARG A 152 14.14 22.55 -21.49
C ARG A 152 13.76 22.14 -22.91
#